data_af28aebb687c509012890e0130d1ca57
#
_entry.id   af28aebb687c509012890e0130d1ca57
#
_cell.length_a   1.000
_cell.length_b   1.000
_cell.length_c   1.000
_cell.angle_alpha   90.00
_cell.angle_beta   90.00
_cell.angle_gamma   90.00
#
_symmetry.space_group_name_H-M   'P 1'
#
loop_
_entity.id
_entity.type
_entity.pdbx_description
1 polymer ?
#
loop_
_entity_poly.entity_id
_entity_poly.type
_entity_poly.pdbx_seq_one_letter_code
_entity_poly.pdbx_strand_id
1 'polypeptide(L)'
;KNYYDDQNNSDIYKYFNDSKHIHQSLFKNPIHFLQLLTGYNDENQDLNCYVDSTMNWKYQSNFYSDLTNTNSNTLSNHRTITKFNSIVRIFSFGYINIHVIFMCFLSFIGCFLIYKTYLPFIPNSNSKLFIIVVFLLPCILIWSSGILKEGLIVFSFGIFIYSLIKISKKQFKWRYILGLIHSIFL
;
A
#
# COMPACT_ATOMS: atom_id res chain seq x y z
N LYS A 1 10.17 28.70 -12.15
CA LYS A 1 9.33 27.63 -11.53
C LYS A 1 10.04 27.21 -10.25
N ASN A 2 9.39 27.41 -9.11
CA ASN A 2 10.00 27.07 -7.82
C ASN A 2 9.98 25.54 -7.65
N TYR A 3 11.13 24.95 -7.32
CA TYR A 3 11.30 23.52 -6.99
C TYR A 3 10.29 23.03 -5.94
N TYR A 4 9.84 23.89 -5.04
CA TYR A 4 8.85 23.59 -4.01
C TYR A 4 7.41 23.45 -4.53
N ASP A 5 7.06 24.10 -5.65
CA ASP A 5 5.73 23.95 -6.28
C ASP A 5 5.58 22.57 -6.96
N ASP A 6 6.69 22.03 -7.49
CA ASP A 6 6.71 20.70 -8.09
C ASP A 6 6.64 19.56 -7.04
N GLN A 7 7.13 19.79 -5.80
CA GLN A 7 7.01 18.83 -4.72
C GLN A 7 5.56 18.59 -4.31
N ASN A 8 4.74 19.64 -4.21
CA ASN A 8 3.33 19.52 -3.84
C ASN A 8 2.48 18.77 -4.89
N ASN A 9 2.95 18.69 -6.12
CA ASN A 9 2.28 17.99 -7.21
C ASN A 9 2.69 16.50 -7.32
N SER A 10 3.72 16.06 -6.62
CA SER A 10 4.14 14.67 -6.61
C SER A 10 3.15 13.80 -5.83
N ASP A 11 2.80 12.63 -6.38
CA ASP A 11 1.87 11.68 -5.76
C ASP A 11 2.36 11.21 -4.37
N ILE A 12 3.66 11.13 -4.16
CA ILE A 12 4.28 10.78 -2.87
C ILE A 12 3.83 11.74 -1.77
N TYR A 13 3.92 13.05 -2.04
CA TYR A 13 3.51 14.07 -1.06
C TYR A 13 1.99 14.14 -0.89
N LYS A 14 1.22 13.91 -1.96
CA LYS A 14 -0.23 13.85 -1.89
C LYS A 14 -0.69 12.73 -0.94
N TYR A 15 -0.21 11.50 -1.12
CA TYR A 15 -0.56 10.38 -0.24
C TYR A 15 -0.09 10.59 1.21
N PHE A 16 1.09 11.17 1.38
CA PHE A 16 1.60 11.50 2.69
C PHE A 16 0.74 12.58 3.39
N ASN A 17 0.34 13.64 2.69
CA ASN A 17 -0.48 14.72 3.23
C ASN A 17 -1.91 14.23 3.52
N ASP A 18 -2.53 13.51 2.60
CA ASP A 18 -3.87 12.95 2.78
C ASP A 18 -3.93 12.01 4.01
N SER A 19 -2.88 11.24 4.26
CA SER A 19 -2.78 10.38 5.44
C SER A 19 -2.84 11.15 6.75
N LYS A 20 -2.45 12.43 6.76
CA LYS A 20 -2.52 13.30 7.95
C LYS A 20 -3.95 13.51 8.41
N HIS A 21 -4.88 13.73 7.47
CA HIS A 21 -6.28 13.98 7.81
C HIS A 21 -6.94 12.75 8.43
N ILE A 22 -6.66 11.56 7.88
CA ILE A 22 -7.14 10.30 8.46
C ILE A 22 -6.51 10.06 9.84
N HIS A 23 -5.21 10.30 9.99
CA HIS A 23 -4.52 10.12 11.27
C HIS A 23 -5.03 11.08 12.35
N GLN A 24 -5.41 12.31 12.00
CA GLN A 24 -5.98 13.27 12.94
C GLN A 24 -7.30 12.79 13.57
N SER A 25 -8.07 11.97 12.84
CA SER A 25 -9.30 11.38 13.38
C SER A 25 -9.04 10.47 14.58
N LEU A 26 -7.86 9.83 14.66
CA LEU A 26 -7.46 8.98 15.79
C LEU A 26 -7.49 9.73 17.13
N PHE A 27 -7.06 10.99 17.14
CA PHE A 27 -7.00 11.82 18.35
C PHE A 27 -8.33 12.45 18.71
N LYS A 28 -9.24 12.65 17.73
CA LYS A 28 -10.56 13.21 17.97
C LYS A 28 -11.57 12.13 18.34
N ASN A 29 -11.63 11.07 17.55
CA ASN A 29 -12.52 9.93 17.78
C ASN A 29 -11.90 8.66 17.18
N PRO A 30 -11.38 7.72 18.01
CA PRO A 30 -10.73 6.51 17.51
C PRO A 30 -11.69 5.58 16.73
N ILE A 31 -13.00 5.68 16.97
CA ILE A 31 -14.00 4.91 16.21
C ILE A 31 -14.05 5.41 14.76
N HIS A 32 -14.02 6.72 14.54
CA HIS A 32 -13.97 7.31 13.19
C HIS A 32 -12.70 6.89 12.45
N PHE A 33 -11.57 6.82 13.14
CA PHE A 33 -10.33 6.32 12.54
C PHE A 33 -10.46 4.88 12.03
N LEU A 34 -11.06 3.98 12.85
CA LEU A 34 -11.30 2.60 12.45
C LEU A 34 -12.31 2.49 11.29
N GLN A 35 -13.34 3.30 11.29
CA GLN A 35 -14.32 3.36 10.20
C GLN A 35 -13.66 3.81 8.90
N LEU A 36 -12.84 4.86 8.93
CA LEU A 36 -12.07 5.32 7.77
C LEU A 36 -11.08 4.28 7.26
N LEU A 37 -10.43 3.51 8.15
CA LEU A 37 -9.51 2.44 7.75
C LEU A 37 -10.23 1.27 7.10
N THR A 38 -11.35 0.83 7.66
CA THR A 38 -12.10 -0.32 7.15
C THR A 38 -13.00 0.02 5.97
N GLY A 39 -13.37 1.31 5.82
CA GLY A 39 -14.38 1.75 4.86
C GLY A 39 -15.81 1.42 5.31
N TYR A 40 -16.00 1.09 6.58
CA TYR A 40 -17.31 0.83 7.15
C TYR A 40 -18.03 2.15 7.41
N ASN A 41 -19.25 2.30 6.89
CA ASN A 41 -20.07 3.52 7.07
C ASN A 41 -19.47 4.79 6.44
N ASP A 42 -18.84 4.69 5.27
CA ASP A 42 -18.27 5.82 4.51
C ASP A 42 -19.32 6.92 4.17
N GLU A 43 -20.63 6.64 4.32
CA GLU A 43 -21.73 7.58 4.06
C GLU A 43 -22.07 8.48 5.27
N ASN A 44 -21.43 8.30 6.41
CA ASN A 44 -21.66 9.15 7.57
C ASN A 44 -21.18 10.58 7.31
N GLN A 45 -22.07 11.54 7.51
CA GLN A 45 -21.78 12.98 7.37
C GLN A 45 -20.61 13.43 8.27
N ASP A 46 -20.45 12.82 9.45
CA ASP A 46 -19.35 13.12 10.37
C ASP A 46 -17.98 12.72 9.84
N LEU A 47 -17.92 11.73 8.95
CA LEU A 47 -16.68 11.29 8.30
C LEU A 47 -16.30 12.16 7.08
N ASN A 48 -17.29 12.84 6.49
CA ASN A 48 -17.10 13.67 5.31
C ASN A 48 -16.08 14.80 5.56
N CYS A 49 -16.02 15.35 6.78
CA CYS A 49 -15.05 16.39 7.11
C CYS A 49 -13.59 15.92 6.97
N TYR A 50 -13.32 14.63 7.18
CA TYR A 50 -11.98 14.04 7.00
C TYR A 50 -11.72 13.68 5.53
N VAL A 51 -12.73 13.14 4.85
CA VAL A 51 -12.66 12.74 3.44
C VAL A 51 -12.56 13.96 2.53
N ASP A 52 -13.35 14.99 2.78
CA ASP A 52 -13.33 16.25 2.01
C ASP A 52 -11.99 16.99 2.13
N SER A 53 -11.27 16.76 3.21
CA SER A 53 -9.93 17.33 3.41
C SER A 53 -8.85 16.60 2.62
N THR A 54 -9.13 15.40 2.10
CA THR A 54 -8.18 14.61 1.29
C THR A 54 -8.36 14.95 -0.20
N MET A 55 -7.36 15.57 -0.79
CA MET A 55 -7.43 16.06 -2.19
C MET A 55 -7.65 14.93 -3.22
N ASN A 56 -6.98 13.80 -3.03
CA ASN A 56 -7.05 12.70 -4.00
C ASN A 56 -8.34 11.89 -3.92
N TRP A 57 -8.98 11.87 -2.78
CA TRP A 57 -10.21 11.14 -2.58
C TRP A 57 -11.38 11.82 -3.31
N LYS A 58 -11.43 13.15 -3.24
CA LYS A 58 -12.47 13.98 -3.87
C LYS A 58 -12.34 14.04 -5.39
N TYR A 59 -11.11 14.10 -5.90
CA TYR A 59 -10.86 14.24 -7.35
C TYR A 59 -11.33 13.01 -8.15
N GLN A 60 -11.15 11.81 -7.59
CA GLN A 60 -11.60 10.58 -8.25
C GLN A 60 -13.11 10.31 -8.10
N SER A 61 -13.71 10.68 -6.97
CA SER A 61 -15.16 10.52 -6.81
C SER A 61 -15.94 11.37 -7.83
N ASN A 62 -15.49 12.60 -8.08
CA ASN A 62 -16.14 13.49 -9.05
C ASN A 62 -15.99 13.00 -10.49
N PHE A 63 -14.82 12.49 -10.88
CA PHE A 63 -14.59 12.00 -12.25
C PHE A 63 -15.46 10.78 -12.59
N TYR A 64 -15.62 9.84 -11.65
CA TYR A 64 -16.44 8.66 -11.88
C TYR A 64 -17.94 8.90 -11.69
N SER A 65 -18.35 9.82 -10.80
CA SER A 65 -19.75 10.18 -10.63
C SER A 65 -20.30 10.90 -11.86
N ASP A 66 -19.49 11.72 -12.53
CA ASP A 66 -19.87 12.39 -13.79
C ASP A 66 -20.03 11.41 -14.97
N LEU A 67 -19.26 10.29 -14.97
CA LEU A 67 -19.33 9.29 -16.04
C LEU A 67 -20.44 8.26 -15.87
N THR A 68 -20.80 7.91 -14.64
CA THR A 68 -21.69 6.76 -14.36
C THR A 68 -23.01 7.13 -13.73
N ASN A 69 -23.22 8.40 -13.35
CA ASN A 69 -24.41 8.85 -12.60
C ASN A 69 -24.73 7.96 -11.37
N THR A 70 -23.77 7.23 -10.87
CA THR A 70 -23.87 6.37 -9.68
C THR A 70 -22.99 6.93 -8.60
N ASN A 71 -23.52 7.09 -7.40
CA ASN A 71 -22.75 7.34 -6.17
C ASN A 71 -21.88 6.12 -5.84
N SER A 72 -21.03 5.71 -6.79
CA SER A 72 -20.18 4.56 -6.59
C SER A 72 -19.02 4.95 -5.66
N ASN A 73 -19.11 4.50 -4.44
CA ASN A 73 -17.97 4.36 -3.52
C ASN A 73 -16.96 3.37 -4.10
N THR A 74 -16.51 3.64 -5.35
CA THR A 74 -15.53 2.78 -6.01
C THR A 74 -14.25 2.82 -5.21
N LEU A 75 -13.79 1.65 -4.86
CA LEU A 75 -12.47 1.35 -4.30
C LEU A 75 -11.38 2.03 -5.15
N SER A 76 -11.11 3.30 -4.86
CA SER A 76 -10.05 4.01 -5.55
C SER A 76 -8.72 3.41 -5.07
N ASN A 77 -7.88 3.04 -6.02
CA ASN A 77 -6.54 2.49 -5.76
C ASN A 77 -5.68 3.37 -4.84
N HIS A 78 -6.03 4.64 -4.70
CA HIS A 78 -5.32 5.60 -3.86
C HIS A 78 -5.74 5.53 -2.39
N ARG A 79 -6.92 5.00 -2.09
CA ARG A 79 -7.41 4.87 -0.70
C ARG A 79 -6.55 3.92 0.12
N THR A 80 -6.12 2.79 -0.46
CA THR A 80 -5.31 1.78 0.23
C THR A 80 -3.98 2.36 0.70
N ILE A 81 -3.26 3.07 -0.20
CA ILE A 81 -1.97 3.67 0.17
C ILE A 81 -2.13 4.78 1.22
N THR A 82 -3.18 5.59 1.13
CA THR A 82 -3.47 6.65 2.10
C THR A 82 -3.82 6.07 3.48
N LYS A 83 -4.66 5.04 3.53
CA LYS A 83 -4.99 4.30 4.75
C LYS A 83 -3.75 3.66 5.39
N PHE A 84 -2.93 3.01 4.57
CA PHE A 84 -1.66 2.42 5.03
C PHE A 84 -0.74 3.48 5.64
N ASN A 85 -0.54 4.61 4.93
CA ASN A 85 0.27 5.71 5.43
C ASN A 85 -0.28 6.33 6.72
N SER A 86 -1.60 6.34 6.94
CA SER A 86 -2.18 6.84 8.18
C SER A 86 -1.82 5.95 9.38
N ILE A 87 -1.70 4.63 9.17
CA ILE A 87 -1.22 3.68 10.19
C ILE A 87 0.27 3.89 10.46
N VAL A 88 1.09 3.98 9.39
CA VAL A 88 2.54 4.22 9.52
C VAL A 88 2.80 5.53 10.25
N ARG A 89 1.92 6.53 10.09
CA ARG A 89 2.04 7.83 10.74
C ARG A 89 2.00 7.74 12.27
N ILE A 90 1.37 6.72 12.85
CA ILE A 90 1.38 6.47 14.30
C ILE A 90 2.82 6.27 14.81
N PHE A 91 3.65 5.61 14.00
CA PHE A 91 5.04 5.29 14.35
C PHE A 91 6.04 6.32 13.84
N SER A 92 5.69 7.06 12.78
CA SER A 92 6.60 7.98 12.10
C SER A 92 6.60 9.39 12.68
N PHE A 93 5.67 9.71 13.59
CA PHE A 93 5.48 11.06 14.12
C PHE A 93 5.35 12.15 13.04
N GLY A 94 4.96 11.77 11.83
CA GLY A 94 4.81 12.67 10.69
C GLY A 94 6.08 12.95 9.89
N TYR A 95 7.18 12.20 10.09
CA TYR A 95 8.39 12.30 9.27
C TYR A 95 8.27 11.44 8.01
N ILE A 96 8.30 12.08 6.83
CA ILE A 96 8.15 11.41 5.53
C ILE A 96 9.22 10.34 5.29
N ASN A 97 10.45 10.56 5.71
CA ASN A 97 11.55 9.62 5.53
C ASN A 97 11.29 8.27 6.22
N ILE A 98 10.59 8.28 7.36
CA ILE A 98 10.23 7.05 8.07
C ILE A 98 9.20 6.27 7.25
N HIS A 99 8.23 6.93 6.61
CA HIS A 99 7.29 6.27 5.70
C HIS A 99 8.02 5.59 4.53
N VAL A 100 9.00 6.28 3.94
CA VAL A 100 9.82 5.70 2.85
C VAL A 100 10.54 4.44 3.34
N ILE A 101 11.14 4.47 4.52
CA ILE A 101 11.82 3.30 5.10
C ILE A 101 10.85 2.13 5.28
N PHE A 102 9.65 2.36 5.80
CA PHE A 102 8.63 1.33 5.94
C PHE A 102 8.24 0.72 4.59
N MET A 103 8.05 1.56 3.56
CA MET A 103 7.71 1.08 2.21
C MET A 103 8.83 0.25 1.61
N CYS A 104 10.09 0.71 1.70
CA CYS A 104 11.26 -0.05 1.26
C CYS A 104 11.37 -1.40 1.99
N PHE A 105 11.12 -1.43 3.29
CA PHE A 105 11.18 -2.65 4.08
C PHE A 105 10.11 -3.66 3.66
N LEU A 106 8.87 -3.22 3.41
CA LEU A 106 7.81 -4.10 2.91
C LEU A 106 8.14 -4.66 1.54
N SER A 107 8.59 -3.81 0.62
CA SER A 107 9.03 -4.25 -0.72
C SER A 107 10.15 -5.27 -0.65
N PHE A 108 11.12 -5.03 0.23
CA PHE A 108 12.22 -5.97 0.46
C PHE A 108 11.71 -7.33 0.94
N ILE A 109 10.77 -7.35 1.89
CA ILE A 109 10.14 -8.61 2.35
C ILE A 109 9.44 -9.31 1.18
N GLY A 110 8.72 -8.58 0.33
CA GLY A 110 8.07 -9.13 -0.87
C GLY A 110 9.08 -9.80 -1.79
N CYS A 111 10.15 -9.09 -2.16
CA CYS A 111 11.25 -9.63 -2.98
C CYS A 111 11.92 -10.85 -2.32
N PHE A 112 12.14 -10.80 -1.02
CA PHE A 112 12.73 -11.92 -0.27
C PHE A 112 11.84 -13.17 -0.31
N LEU A 113 10.52 -13.01 -0.18
CA LEU A 113 9.56 -14.12 -0.30
C LEU A 113 9.55 -14.70 -1.70
N ILE A 114 9.59 -13.86 -2.74
CA ILE A 114 9.73 -14.30 -4.13
C ILE A 114 11.03 -15.11 -4.31
N TYR A 115 12.15 -14.54 -3.88
CA TYR A 115 13.43 -15.22 -3.94
C TYR A 115 13.41 -16.59 -3.26
N LYS A 116 12.95 -16.65 -2.01
CA LYS A 116 12.86 -17.88 -1.21
C LYS A 116 11.96 -18.94 -1.84
N THR A 117 10.95 -18.50 -2.55
CA THR A 117 9.96 -19.39 -3.19
C THR A 117 10.51 -20.04 -4.43
N TYR A 118 11.23 -19.30 -5.26
CA TYR A 118 11.75 -19.78 -6.53
C TYR A 118 13.16 -20.41 -6.44
N LEU A 119 13.92 -20.11 -5.40
CA LEU A 119 15.27 -20.64 -5.20
C LEU A 119 15.37 -22.18 -5.39
N PRO A 120 14.43 -23.03 -4.88
CA PRO A 120 14.51 -24.47 -5.08
C PRO A 120 14.34 -24.95 -6.53
N PHE A 121 13.84 -24.09 -7.42
CA PHE A 121 13.61 -24.42 -8.83
C PHE A 121 14.76 -23.95 -9.73
N ILE A 122 15.74 -23.23 -9.19
CA ILE A 122 16.83 -22.63 -9.95
C ILE A 122 18.10 -23.45 -9.75
N PRO A 123 18.81 -23.80 -10.84
CA PRO A 123 20.10 -24.48 -10.75
C PRO A 123 21.11 -23.66 -9.95
N ASN A 124 21.96 -24.32 -9.18
CA ASN A 124 22.94 -23.68 -8.30
C ASN A 124 23.89 -22.73 -9.08
N SER A 125 24.20 -23.03 -10.32
CA SER A 125 25.02 -22.16 -11.19
C SER A 125 24.41 -20.77 -11.41
N ASN A 126 23.08 -20.66 -11.42
CA ASN A 126 22.36 -19.42 -11.74
C ASN A 126 21.79 -18.71 -10.49
N SER A 127 22.04 -19.22 -9.30
CA SER A 127 21.49 -18.67 -8.06
C SER A 127 21.94 -17.23 -7.80
N LYS A 128 23.21 -16.90 -8.10
CA LYS A 128 23.73 -15.52 -7.97
C LYS A 128 23.07 -14.55 -8.94
N LEU A 129 22.86 -14.95 -10.17
CA LEU A 129 22.17 -14.14 -11.18
C LEU A 129 20.72 -13.89 -10.76
N PHE A 130 20.07 -14.88 -10.16
CA PHE A 130 18.70 -14.76 -9.68
C PHE A 130 18.56 -13.74 -8.53
N ILE A 131 19.54 -13.66 -7.61
CA ILE A 131 19.56 -12.61 -6.58
C ILE A 131 19.60 -11.23 -7.26
N ILE A 132 20.47 -11.04 -8.24
CA ILE A 132 20.61 -9.78 -8.98
C ILE A 132 19.27 -9.42 -9.64
N VAL A 133 18.64 -10.38 -10.32
CA VAL A 133 17.36 -10.16 -10.98
C VAL A 133 16.25 -9.79 -10.00
N VAL A 134 16.14 -10.46 -8.86
CA VAL A 134 15.04 -10.20 -7.92
C VAL A 134 15.22 -8.88 -7.16
N PHE A 135 16.45 -8.55 -6.75
CA PHE A 135 16.68 -7.41 -5.84
C PHE A 135 17.22 -6.16 -6.53
N LEU A 136 17.87 -6.30 -7.70
CA LEU A 136 18.55 -5.19 -8.37
C LEU A 136 17.89 -4.80 -9.70
N LEU A 137 16.70 -5.33 -10.02
CA LEU A 137 15.94 -4.83 -11.16
C LEU A 137 15.61 -3.34 -10.97
N PRO A 138 16.05 -2.45 -11.88
CA PRO A 138 15.86 -1.01 -11.73
C PRO A 138 14.40 -0.61 -11.52
N CYS A 139 13.48 -1.28 -12.20
CA CYS A 139 12.04 -1.02 -12.03
C CYS A 139 11.57 -1.28 -10.59
N ILE A 140 12.02 -2.38 -9.98
CA ILE A 140 11.64 -2.69 -8.58
C ILE A 140 12.26 -1.66 -7.65
N LEU A 141 13.55 -1.33 -7.82
CA LEU A 141 14.25 -0.38 -6.96
C LEU A 141 13.62 1.01 -7.01
N ILE A 142 13.31 1.52 -8.20
CA ILE A 142 12.77 2.87 -8.37
C ILE A 142 11.33 2.95 -7.85
N TRP A 143 10.46 2.05 -8.30
CA TRP A 143 9.04 2.13 -7.98
C TRP A 143 8.67 1.66 -6.57
N SER A 144 9.46 0.78 -5.97
CA SER A 144 9.20 0.29 -4.62
C SER A 144 9.90 1.09 -3.51
N SER A 145 10.79 2.03 -3.87
CA SER A 145 11.52 2.85 -2.89
C SER A 145 10.77 4.09 -2.41
N GLY A 146 9.65 4.44 -3.06
CA GLY A 146 8.84 5.61 -2.69
C GLY A 146 7.60 5.26 -1.87
N ILE A 147 6.86 6.29 -1.43
CA ILE A 147 5.52 6.15 -0.83
C ILE A 147 4.52 5.97 -1.97
N LEU A 148 4.65 4.86 -2.68
CA LEU A 148 3.84 4.50 -3.82
C LEU A 148 3.18 3.15 -3.58
N LYS A 149 2.05 2.91 -4.24
CA LYS A 149 1.30 1.64 -4.13
C LYS A 149 2.10 0.42 -4.60
N GLU A 150 3.07 0.62 -5.48
CA GLU A 150 3.90 -0.42 -6.07
C GLU A 150 4.69 -1.21 -5.01
N GLY A 151 5.15 -0.54 -3.95
CA GLY A 151 5.81 -1.21 -2.82
C GLY A 151 4.88 -2.19 -2.09
N LEU A 152 3.62 -1.81 -1.89
CA LEU A 152 2.60 -2.69 -1.30
C LEU A 152 2.22 -3.83 -2.25
N ILE A 153 2.14 -3.57 -3.56
CA ILE A 153 1.86 -4.60 -4.57
C ILE A 153 2.97 -5.65 -4.59
N VAL A 154 4.24 -5.26 -4.57
CA VAL A 154 5.38 -6.20 -4.52
C VAL A 154 5.31 -7.05 -3.25
N PHE A 155 4.99 -6.45 -2.11
CA PHE A 155 4.83 -7.14 -0.84
C PHE A 155 3.69 -8.17 -0.89
N SER A 156 2.49 -7.76 -1.33
CA SER A 156 1.33 -8.63 -1.46
C SER A 156 1.59 -9.79 -2.41
N PHE A 157 2.21 -9.50 -3.56
CA PHE A 157 2.55 -10.50 -4.57
C PHE A 157 3.55 -11.52 -4.03
N GLY A 158 4.55 -11.08 -3.27
CA GLY A 158 5.49 -11.97 -2.60
C GLY A 158 4.82 -12.92 -1.62
N ILE A 159 3.91 -12.43 -0.78
CA ILE A 159 3.13 -13.24 0.17
C ILE A 159 2.23 -14.22 -0.60
N PHE A 160 1.55 -13.74 -1.65
CA PHE A 160 0.65 -14.54 -2.47
C PHE A 160 1.36 -15.76 -3.05
N ILE A 161 2.45 -15.54 -3.80
CA ILE A 161 3.21 -16.62 -4.44
C ILE A 161 3.77 -17.59 -3.40
N TYR A 162 4.36 -17.06 -2.31
CA TYR A 162 4.91 -17.90 -1.25
C TYR A 162 3.85 -18.81 -0.63
N SER A 163 2.70 -18.25 -0.28
CA SER A 163 1.58 -19.00 0.32
C SER A 163 1.02 -20.03 -0.64
N LEU A 164 0.81 -19.66 -1.90
CA LEU A 164 0.28 -20.54 -2.93
C LEU A 164 1.17 -21.77 -3.17
N ILE A 165 2.49 -21.58 -3.31
CA ILE A 165 3.43 -22.69 -3.51
C ILE A 165 3.52 -23.58 -2.26
N LYS A 166 3.44 -23.01 -1.05
CA LYS A 166 3.43 -23.80 0.19
C LYS A 166 2.18 -24.66 0.33
N ILE A 167 1.02 -24.15 -0.03
CA ILE A 167 -0.24 -24.91 -0.05
C ILE A 167 -0.19 -26.00 -1.13
N SER A 168 0.28 -25.67 -2.33
CA SER A 168 0.43 -26.65 -3.43
C SER A 168 1.36 -27.82 -3.07
N LYS A 169 2.40 -27.58 -2.26
CA LYS A 169 3.29 -28.62 -1.73
C LYS A 169 2.68 -29.38 -0.54
N LYS A 170 1.37 -29.31 -0.32
CA LYS A 170 0.63 -29.97 0.78
C LYS A 170 1.12 -29.59 2.20
N GLN A 171 1.86 -28.50 2.32
CA GLN A 171 2.25 -27.94 3.62
C GLN A 171 1.11 -27.06 4.16
N PHE A 172 -0.03 -27.67 4.47
CA PHE A 172 -1.23 -26.97 4.88
C PHE A 172 -1.04 -26.42 6.31
N LYS A 173 -0.76 -25.10 6.42
CA LYS A 173 -0.73 -24.38 7.69
C LYS A 173 -1.65 -23.17 7.58
N TRP A 174 -2.42 -22.91 8.62
CA TRP A 174 -3.36 -21.78 8.69
C TRP A 174 -2.72 -20.44 8.28
N ARG A 175 -1.44 -20.24 8.59
CA ARG A 175 -0.67 -19.04 8.22
C ARG A 175 -0.64 -18.77 6.71
N TYR A 176 -0.63 -19.80 5.87
CA TYR A 176 -0.58 -19.63 4.42
C TYR A 176 -1.94 -19.24 3.85
N ILE A 177 -3.03 -19.70 4.47
CA ILE A 177 -4.39 -19.28 4.11
C ILE A 177 -4.58 -17.82 4.48
N LEU A 178 -4.19 -17.41 5.69
CA LEU A 178 -4.23 -16.02 6.10
C LEU A 178 -3.36 -15.12 5.20
N GLY A 179 -2.18 -15.60 4.76
CA GLY A 179 -1.34 -14.91 3.81
C GLY A 179 -2.01 -14.70 2.46
N LEU A 180 -2.72 -15.71 1.93
CA LEU A 180 -3.48 -15.56 0.68
C LEU A 180 -4.63 -14.57 0.83
N ILE A 181 -5.41 -14.66 1.90
CA ILE A 181 -6.51 -13.72 2.16
C ILE A 181 -5.95 -12.30 2.26
N HIS A 182 -4.92 -12.09 3.06
CA HIS A 182 -4.31 -10.77 3.23
C HIS A 182 -3.78 -10.18 1.90
N SER A 183 -3.15 -11.00 1.06
CA SER A 183 -2.62 -10.55 -0.23
C SER A 183 -3.68 -10.17 -1.26
N ILE A 184 -4.90 -10.69 -1.13
CA ILE A 184 -6.03 -10.33 -2.00
C ILE A 184 -6.66 -9.01 -1.56
N PHE A 185 -6.65 -8.73 -0.25
CA PHE A 185 -7.25 -7.51 0.30
C PHE A 185 -6.31 -6.29 0.28
N LEU A 186 -5.03 -6.46 0.05
CA LEU A 186 -4.05 -5.38 -0.01
C LEU A 186 -3.88 -4.85 -1.44
#